data_a9763a8547c2600308c1a6003b1d7558
#
_entry.id   a9763a8547c2600308c1a6003b1d7558
#
_cell.length_a   1.000
_cell.length_b   1.000
_cell.length_c   1.000
_cell.angle_alpha   90.00
_cell.angle_beta   90.00
_cell.angle_gamma   90.00
#
_symmetry.space_group_name_H-M   'P 1'
#
loop_
_entity.id
_entity.type
_entity.pdbx_description
1 polymer ?
#
loop_
_entity_poly.entity_id
_entity_poly.type
_entity_poly.pdbx_seq_one_letter_code
_entity_poly.pdbx_strand_id
1 'polypeptide(L)'
;MKTLNRRDFPGAQYPERIIQFGEGNFLRAFVDWQIDLLNEHTDLNSGVVVVRPIETSFPPSLSTQDGLYTTIIRGLNEKGEAVSDARLIRSVNREISVYSEYDEFLKLAHNPEMRFVFSNTTEAGISYHAGDKFDDAPAVSYPAKLTRLLFERFSHFNGALDKGWIIIPCELIDYNGDALRELVLRYAQEWALPEAFIQWLDQANSFCSTLVDRIVTGYPRDEVAKLEEELGYHDGFLDTAEHFYLFVIQGPKSLATELRLDKYPLNVLIVDDIKPYKERKVAILNGAHTALVPVAFQAGLDTVGEAMNDAEICAFVEKAIYEEIIPVLDLPRDELESFASAVTGRFRNPYIKHQLLSIALNGMTKFRTRILPQLLAGQKANGTLPARLTFALAALIAFYRGERNGETYPVQDDAHWLERYQQLWSQYRDRVIGTQELVAIVLAEKDHWEQDLTQVPGLVEQVANDLD
;
A
#
# COMPACT_ATOMS: atom_id res chain seq x y z
N MET A 1 -1.99 -7.46 -35.56
CA MET A 1 -1.81 -6.26 -34.73
C MET A 1 -0.33 -6.01 -34.46
N LYS A 2 0.06 -4.75 -34.32
CA LYS A 2 1.45 -4.37 -33.98
C LYS A 2 1.66 -4.41 -32.47
N THR A 3 2.89 -4.72 -32.06
CA THR A 3 3.32 -4.56 -30.67
C THR A 3 3.76 -3.13 -30.41
N LEU A 4 3.50 -2.60 -29.23
CA LEU A 4 3.89 -1.24 -28.85
C LEU A 4 5.39 -1.00 -29.03
N ASN A 5 5.71 0.08 -29.72
CA ASN A 5 7.06 0.63 -29.86
C ASN A 5 6.96 2.10 -30.27
N ARG A 6 8.01 2.89 -30.05
CA ARG A 6 7.95 4.33 -30.32
C ARG A 6 7.95 4.70 -31.78
N ARG A 7 8.42 3.83 -32.66
CA ARG A 7 8.41 4.07 -34.12
C ARG A 7 6.97 4.00 -34.65
N ASP A 8 6.21 2.98 -34.28
CA ASP A 8 4.84 2.75 -34.76
C ASP A 8 3.80 3.56 -33.95
N PHE A 9 4.15 3.97 -32.74
CA PHE A 9 3.30 4.79 -31.86
C PHE A 9 4.07 6.05 -31.43
N PRO A 10 4.35 6.96 -32.36
CA PRO A 10 5.12 8.18 -32.06
C PRO A 10 4.38 9.10 -31.11
N GLY A 11 5.14 9.86 -30.33
CA GLY A 11 4.61 10.81 -29.36
C GLY A 11 5.70 11.44 -28.52
N ALA A 12 5.32 12.09 -27.44
CA ALA A 12 6.23 12.80 -26.56
C ALA A 12 7.29 11.85 -25.96
N GLN A 13 8.51 12.37 -25.85
CA GLN A 13 9.62 11.75 -25.16
C GLN A 13 10.25 12.81 -24.26
N TYR A 14 10.57 12.40 -23.02
CA TYR A 14 10.99 13.32 -21.97
C TYR A 14 12.45 13.08 -21.58
N PRO A 15 13.20 14.12 -21.17
CA PRO A 15 14.52 13.94 -20.62
C PRO A 15 14.49 13.15 -19.32
N GLU A 16 15.52 12.33 -19.09
CA GLU A 16 15.60 11.47 -17.91
C GLU A 16 15.88 12.30 -16.66
N ARG A 17 14.92 12.37 -15.76
CA ARG A 17 15.01 13.08 -14.48
C ARG A 17 14.62 12.25 -13.28
N ILE A 18 14.15 11.03 -13.52
CA ILE A 18 13.61 10.14 -12.47
C ILE A 18 14.27 8.76 -12.61
N ILE A 19 14.76 8.24 -11.48
CA ILE A 19 15.20 6.85 -11.35
C ILE A 19 14.13 6.12 -10.54
N GLN A 20 13.73 4.95 -11.02
CA GLN A 20 12.73 4.12 -10.35
C GLN A 20 13.27 2.72 -10.11
N PHE A 21 13.48 2.35 -8.86
CA PHE A 21 13.84 0.99 -8.48
C PHE A 21 12.59 0.12 -8.35
N GLY A 22 12.42 -0.76 -9.30
CA GLY A 22 11.27 -1.66 -9.37
C GLY A 22 10.49 -1.49 -10.67
N GLU A 23 10.31 -2.60 -11.37
CA GLU A 23 9.61 -2.70 -12.66
C GLU A 23 8.16 -3.20 -12.51
N GLY A 24 7.72 -3.44 -11.27
CA GLY A 24 6.44 -4.08 -10.97
C GLY A 24 5.21 -3.27 -11.35
N ASN A 25 4.08 -3.95 -11.32
CA ASN A 25 2.79 -3.38 -11.72
C ASN A 25 2.39 -2.16 -10.89
N PHE A 26 2.73 -2.17 -9.59
CA PHE A 26 2.28 -1.09 -8.69
C PHE A 26 2.83 0.26 -9.11
N LEU A 27 4.16 0.41 -9.24
CA LEU A 27 4.75 1.70 -9.61
C LEU A 27 4.33 2.14 -11.01
N ARG A 28 4.16 1.21 -11.93
CA ARG A 28 3.75 1.51 -13.31
C ARG A 28 2.32 2.08 -13.38
N ALA A 29 1.40 1.58 -12.54
CA ALA A 29 0.03 2.09 -12.45
C ALA A 29 -0.14 3.16 -11.36
N PHE A 30 0.91 3.60 -10.71
CA PHE A 30 0.88 4.58 -9.64
C PHE A 30 1.79 5.76 -9.93
N VAL A 31 3.10 5.65 -9.72
CA VAL A 31 4.04 6.75 -9.95
C VAL A 31 4.14 7.10 -11.43
N ASP A 32 4.37 6.12 -12.29
CA ASP A 32 4.59 6.37 -13.71
C ASP A 32 3.34 6.91 -14.40
N TRP A 33 2.16 6.47 -13.97
CA TRP A 33 0.88 7.00 -14.40
C TRP A 33 0.69 8.47 -13.97
N GLN A 34 1.04 8.82 -12.73
CA GLN A 34 0.98 10.20 -12.24
C GLN A 34 1.97 11.11 -12.98
N ILE A 35 3.20 10.67 -13.16
CA ILE A 35 4.23 11.43 -13.89
C ILE A 35 3.79 11.65 -15.34
N ASP A 36 3.18 10.65 -15.96
CA ASP A 36 2.66 10.78 -17.33
C ASP A 36 1.57 11.85 -17.45
N LEU A 37 0.64 11.91 -16.51
CA LEU A 37 -0.36 12.96 -16.42
C LEU A 37 0.27 14.34 -16.22
N LEU A 38 1.22 14.46 -15.32
CA LEU A 38 1.92 15.72 -15.05
C LEU A 38 2.74 16.17 -16.26
N ASN A 39 3.39 15.27 -16.96
CA ASN A 39 4.11 15.59 -18.20
C ASN A 39 3.18 16.11 -19.32
N GLU A 40 1.98 15.51 -19.44
CA GLU A 40 1.02 15.93 -20.46
C GLU A 40 0.42 17.31 -20.15
N HIS A 41 0.14 17.59 -18.88
CA HIS A 41 -0.61 18.78 -18.48
C HIS A 41 0.24 19.92 -17.91
N THR A 42 1.54 19.69 -17.68
CA THR A 42 2.44 20.69 -17.12
C THR A 42 3.81 20.66 -17.82
N ASP A 43 4.70 21.52 -17.40
CA ASP A 43 6.10 21.56 -17.83
C ASP A 43 7.05 20.70 -16.97
N LEU A 44 6.52 19.66 -16.31
CA LEU A 44 7.36 18.76 -15.51
C LEU A 44 8.47 18.11 -16.35
N ASN A 45 8.13 17.71 -17.56
CA ASN A 45 9.07 17.24 -18.60
C ASN A 45 10.11 16.26 -18.04
N SER A 46 9.64 15.20 -17.39
CA SER A 46 10.48 14.25 -16.66
C SER A 46 10.22 12.81 -17.11
N GLY A 47 11.22 12.21 -17.73
CA GLY A 47 11.24 10.80 -18.08
C GLY A 47 11.79 9.93 -16.97
N VAL A 48 11.33 8.69 -16.93
CA VAL A 48 11.68 7.70 -15.91
C VAL A 48 12.60 6.64 -16.50
N VAL A 49 13.71 6.36 -15.82
CA VAL A 49 14.52 5.16 -16.03
C VAL A 49 14.15 4.14 -14.98
N VAL A 50 13.58 3.04 -15.40
CA VAL A 50 13.25 1.91 -14.52
C VAL A 50 14.51 1.06 -14.32
N VAL A 51 14.84 0.79 -13.07
CA VAL A 51 15.95 -0.07 -12.68
C VAL A 51 15.41 -1.35 -12.08
N ARG A 52 15.72 -2.48 -12.73
CA ARG A 52 15.40 -3.80 -12.19
C ARG A 52 16.40 -4.14 -11.08
N PRO A 53 15.96 -4.23 -9.82
CA PRO A 53 16.88 -4.31 -8.68
C PRO A 53 17.28 -5.74 -8.31
N ILE A 54 16.68 -6.76 -8.91
CA ILE A 54 16.94 -8.18 -8.65
C ILE A 54 17.50 -8.89 -9.88
N GLU A 55 18.22 -9.99 -9.65
CA GLU A 55 18.78 -10.80 -10.74
C GLU A 55 17.70 -11.76 -11.28
N THR A 56 16.99 -11.28 -12.29
CA THR A 56 15.98 -12.08 -12.99
C THR A 56 15.83 -11.61 -14.43
N SER A 57 15.57 -12.54 -15.33
CA SER A 57 15.24 -12.27 -16.73
C SER A 57 13.73 -12.29 -17.00
N PHE A 58 12.92 -12.60 -16.01
CA PHE A 58 11.46 -12.65 -16.12
C PHE A 58 10.80 -11.72 -15.10
N PRO A 59 9.78 -10.91 -15.49
CA PRO A 59 9.26 -10.74 -16.86
C PRO A 59 10.28 -10.08 -17.82
N PRO A 60 10.02 -10.08 -19.15
CA PRO A 60 10.85 -9.36 -20.10
C PRO A 60 11.00 -7.88 -19.73
N SER A 61 12.07 -7.24 -20.20
CA SER A 61 12.29 -5.81 -19.99
C SER A 61 11.23 -4.96 -20.69
N LEU A 62 10.78 -3.90 -20.03
CA LEU A 62 9.91 -2.90 -20.62
C LEU A 62 10.57 -2.19 -21.82
N SER A 63 11.89 -2.20 -21.91
CA SER A 63 12.63 -1.71 -23.08
C SER A 63 12.31 -2.47 -24.37
N THR A 64 11.75 -3.68 -24.30
CA THR A 64 11.23 -4.39 -25.50
C THR A 64 10.08 -3.66 -26.17
N GLN A 65 9.40 -2.79 -25.46
CA GLN A 65 8.35 -1.89 -25.95
C GLN A 65 8.77 -0.41 -25.90
N ASP A 66 10.07 -0.12 -25.89
CA ASP A 66 10.62 1.24 -25.80
C ASP A 66 10.09 2.02 -24.57
N GLY A 67 9.78 1.33 -23.50
CA GLY A 67 9.21 1.91 -22.29
C GLY A 67 7.70 2.12 -22.32
N LEU A 68 7.06 1.95 -23.48
CA LEU A 68 5.60 2.14 -23.62
C LEU A 68 4.81 0.98 -23.01
N TYR A 69 3.72 1.31 -22.37
CA TYR A 69 2.71 0.33 -21.92
C TYR A 69 1.39 1.04 -21.67
N THR A 70 0.33 0.27 -21.54
CA THR A 70 -1.02 0.79 -21.30
C THR A 70 -1.48 0.49 -19.89
N THR A 71 -1.96 1.50 -19.18
CA THR A 71 -2.75 1.31 -17.96
C THR A 71 -4.22 1.31 -18.29
N ILE A 72 -4.99 0.47 -17.60
CA ILE A 72 -6.46 0.50 -17.65
C ILE A 72 -6.94 0.78 -16.23
N ILE A 73 -7.40 2.00 -16.02
CA ILE A 73 -7.93 2.46 -14.74
C ILE A 73 -9.44 2.27 -14.76
N ARG A 74 -9.94 1.42 -13.86
CA ARG A 74 -11.35 1.04 -13.84
C ARG A 74 -11.89 0.86 -12.43
N GLY A 75 -13.11 1.34 -12.20
CA GLY A 75 -13.78 1.32 -10.92
C GLY A 75 -14.98 2.22 -10.92
N LEU A 76 -15.39 2.68 -9.75
CA LEU A 76 -16.43 3.69 -9.60
C LEU A 76 -15.80 5.08 -9.51
N ASN A 77 -16.35 6.03 -10.28
CA ASN A 77 -15.98 7.44 -10.13
C ASN A 77 -16.69 8.05 -8.90
N GLU A 78 -16.46 9.34 -8.67
CA GLU A 78 -17.06 10.08 -7.54
C GLU A 78 -18.60 10.10 -7.59
N LYS A 79 -19.20 9.89 -8.76
CA LYS A 79 -20.65 9.79 -8.93
C LYS A 79 -21.20 8.38 -8.75
N GLY A 80 -20.33 7.39 -8.48
CA GLY A 80 -20.72 5.99 -8.37
C GLY A 80 -20.95 5.30 -9.71
N GLU A 81 -20.51 5.89 -10.83
CA GLU A 81 -20.60 5.32 -12.16
C GLU A 81 -19.38 4.45 -12.45
N ALA A 82 -19.60 3.28 -13.06
CA ALA A 82 -18.49 2.42 -13.50
C ALA A 82 -17.76 3.07 -14.68
N VAL A 83 -16.44 3.24 -14.54
CA VAL A 83 -15.56 3.81 -15.55
C VAL A 83 -14.41 2.85 -15.88
N SER A 84 -13.94 2.92 -17.13
CA SER A 84 -12.79 2.16 -17.60
C SER A 84 -12.03 3.01 -18.61
N ASP A 85 -10.88 3.55 -18.20
CA ASP A 85 -10.06 4.44 -19.01
C ASP A 85 -8.71 3.81 -19.32
N ALA A 86 -8.43 3.61 -20.61
CA ALA A 86 -7.13 3.17 -21.10
C ALA A 86 -6.24 4.39 -21.38
N ARG A 87 -4.99 4.31 -20.89
CA ARG A 87 -3.99 5.34 -21.13
C ARG A 87 -2.66 4.72 -21.57
N LEU A 88 -2.16 5.16 -22.73
CA LEU A 88 -0.80 4.82 -23.16
C LEU A 88 0.21 5.65 -22.38
N ILE A 89 1.01 4.98 -21.55
CA ILE A 89 2.02 5.63 -20.70
C ILE A 89 3.30 5.84 -21.49
N ARG A 90 3.76 7.09 -21.52
CA ARG A 90 4.97 7.54 -22.21
C ARG A 90 6.06 8.08 -21.29
N SER A 91 5.78 8.13 -19.98
CA SER A 91 6.70 8.66 -18.97
C SER A 91 7.95 7.80 -18.79
N VAL A 92 7.88 6.50 -19.08
CA VAL A 92 9.04 5.59 -18.95
C VAL A 92 9.82 5.58 -20.24
N ASN A 93 11.13 5.92 -20.17
CA ASN A 93 12.01 5.95 -21.33
C ASN A 93 12.61 4.58 -21.64
N ARG A 94 13.06 3.88 -20.59
CA ARG A 94 13.74 2.58 -20.70
C ARG A 94 13.77 1.88 -19.35
N GLU A 95 14.05 0.58 -19.41
CA GLU A 95 14.38 -0.24 -18.25
C GLU A 95 15.80 -0.76 -18.38
N ILE A 96 16.58 -0.71 -17.30
CA ILE A 96 17.91 -1.32 -17.19
C ILE A 96 17.94 -2.32 -16.05
N SER A 97 18.80 -3.32 -16.14
CA SER A 97 19.08 -4.25 -15.06
C SER A 97 20.38 -3.86 -14.37
N VAL A 98 20.35 -3.70 -13.05
CA VAL A 98 21.56 -3.40 -12.27
C VAL A 98 22.57 -4.55 -12.33
N TYR A 99 22.14 -5.78 -12.56
CA TYR A 99 23.01 -6.96 -12.61
C TYR A 99 23.70 -7.14 -13.96
N SER A 100 23.01 -6.93 -15.07
CA SER A 100 23.57 -7.09 -16.41
C SER A 100 24.12 -5.79 -17.01
N GLU A 101 23.76 -4.64 -16.46
CA GLU A 101 24.09 -3.32 -16.99
C GLU A 101 24.59 -2.38 -15.87
N TYR A 102 25.47 -2.88 -15.02
CA TYR A 102 25.95 -2.15 -13.85
C TYR A 102 26.60 -0.81 -14.18
N ASP A 103 27.38 -0.74 -15.28
CA ASP A 103 28.00 0.52 -15.70
C ASP A 103 26.94 1.56 -16.12
N GLU A 104 25.92 1.13 -16.85
CA GLU A 104 24.79 2.00 -17.20
C GLU A 104 24.00 2.46 -15.96
N PHE A 105 23.87 1.60 -14.97
CA PHE A 105 23.27 1.95 -13.68
C PHE A 105 24.05 3.07 -12.99
N LEU A 106 25.36 2.96 -12.85
CA LEU A 106 26.19 4.00 -12.23
C LEU A 106 26.17 5.31 -13.01
N LYS A 107 26.11 5.27 -14.35
CA LYS A 107 26.02 6.47 -15.20
C LYS A 107 24.76 7.29 -14.96
N LEU A 108 23.69 6.71 -14.41
CA LEU A 108 22.49 7.47 -14.02
C LEU A 108 22.83 8.59 -13.03
N ALA A 109 23.82 8.38 -12.17
CA ALA A 109 24.31 9.37 -11.22
C ALA A 109 25.04 10.54 -11.87
N HIS A 110 25.50 10.41 -13.12
CA HIS A 110 26.25 11.45 -13.85
C HIS A 110 25.34 12.43 -14.58
N ASN A 111 24.06 12.11 -14.74
CA ASN A 111 23.12 12.99 -15.43
C ASN A 111 22.76 14.18 -14.53
N PRO A 112 23.17 15.43 -14.89
CA PRO A 112 22.94 16.60 -14.03
C PRO A 112 21.46 16.92 -13.84
N GLU A 113 20.59 16.46 -14.73
CA GLU A 113 19.14 16.69 -14.66
C GLU A 113 18.40 15.68 -13.78
N MET A 114 19.05 14.57 -13.40
CA MET A 114 18.44 13.58 -12.53
C MET A 114 18.10 14.19 -11.18
N ARG A 115 16.85 14.03 -10.74
CA ARG A 115 16.36 14.71 -9.53
C ARG A 115 15.61 13.80 -8.56
N PHE A 116 14.78 12.90 -9.07
CA PHE A 116 13.87 12.10 -8.23
C PHE A 116 14.28 10.63 -8.25
N VAL A 117 14.14 9.97 -7.10
CA VAL A 117 14.31 8.53 -6.96
C VAL A 117 13.08 7.94 -6.30
N PHE A 118 12.35 7.12 -7.01
CA PHE A 118 11.24 6.32 -6.47
C PHE A 118 11.67 4.87 -6.32
N SER A 119 11.02 4.14 -5.43
CA SER A 119 11.27 2.72 -5.26
C SER A 119 10.03 1.97 -4.78
N ASN A 120 9.92 0.73 -5.18
CA ASN A 120 9.08 -0.28 -4.57
C ASN A 120 9.76 -1.64 -4.76
N THR A 121 10.60 -1.99 -3.82
CA THR A 121 11.43 -3.20 -3.82
C THR A 121 10.82 -4.31 -2.96
N THR A 122 9.52 -4.24 -2.71
CA THR A 122 8.72 -5.02 -1.76
C THR A 122 8.98 -4.64 -0.29
N GLU A 123 8.16 -5.16 0.62
CA GLU A 123 8.31 -4.93 2.06
C GLU A 123 9.68 -5.39 2.59
N ALA A 124 10.27 -6.41 1.97
CA ALA A 124 11.59 -6.94 2.33
C ALA A 124 12.76 -6.17 1.71
N GLY A 125 12.51 -5.24 0.78
CA GLY A 125 13.55 -4.55 0.02
C GLY A 125 14.34 -3.53 0.83
N ILE A 126 13.71 -2.83 1.76
CA ILE A 126 14.38 -1.91 2.68
C ILE A 126 14.88 -2.68 3.88
N SER A 127 15.99 -3.36 3.71
CA SER A 127 16.60 -4.23 4.72
C SER A 127 18.12 -4.17 4.65
N TYR A 128 18.77 -4.51 5.78
CA TYR A 128 20.20 -4.59 5.88
C TYR A 128 20.70 -5.98 5.49
N HIS A 129 21.78 -6.03 4.69
CA HIS A 129 22.50 -7.25 4.34
C HIS A 129 23.98 -7.10 4.71
N ALA A 130 24.44 -7.88 5.67
CA ALA A 130 25.78 -7.75 6.27
C ALA A 130 26.93 -8.03 5.26
N GLY A 131 26.68 -8.79 4.21
CA GLY A 131 27.68 -9.14 3.18
C GLY A 131 27.91 -8.09 2.12
N ASP A 132 27.09 -7.02 2.09
CA ASP A 132 27.18 -5.98 1.06
C ASP A 132 28.43 -5.12 1.24
N LYS A 133 29.23 -5.02 0.17
CA LYS A 133 30.49 -4.25 0.14
C LYS A 133 30.45 -3.18 -0.94
N PHE A 134 31.23 -2.11 -0.74
CA PHE A 134 31.32 -1.00 -1.67
C PHE A 134 31.71 -1.44 -3.11
N ASP A 135 32.63 -2.38 -3.24
CA ASP A 135 33.12 -2.85 -4.54
C ASP A 135 32.23 -3.91 -5.21
N ASP A 136 31.14 -4.32 -4.57
CA ASP A 136 30.18 -5.22 -5.18
C ASP A 136 29.54 -4.57 -6.42
N ALA A 137 29.34 -5.35 -7.45
CA ALA A 137 28.86 -4.85 -8.72
C ALA A 137 27.67 -5.69 -9.27
N PRO A 138 26.49 -5.62 -8.65
CA PRO A 138 26.08 -4.76 -7.53
C PRO A 138 26.12 -5.45 -6.15
N ALA A 139 25.95 -4.66 -5.10
CA ALA A 139 25.55 -5.15 -3.78
C ALA A 139 24.16 -5.81 -3.84
N VAL A 140 23.83 -6.65 -2.87
CA VAL A 140 22.59 -7.45 -2.87
C VAL A 140 21.37 -6.61 -2.47
N SER A 141 21.48 -5.86 -1.37
CA SER A 141 20.34 -5.08 -0.86
C SER A 141 20.08 -3.81 -1.67
N TYR A 142 18.82 -3.38 -1.73
CA TYR A 142 18.47 -2.10 -2.34
C TYR A 142 19.14 -0.91 -1.64
N PRO A 143 19.10 -0.78 -0.29
CA PRO A 143 19.76 0.34 0.37
C PRO A 143 21.25 0.44 0.06
N ALA A 144 21.95 -0.67 -0.08
CA ALA A 144 23.37 -0.70 -0.47
C ALA A 144 23.56 -0.23 -1.92
N LYS A 145 22.73 -0.71 -2.84
CA LYS A 145 22.73 -0.23 -4.24
C LYS A 145 22.53 1.28 -4.33
N LEU A 146 21.57 1.80 -3.57
CA LEU A 146 21.28 3.23 -3.52
C LEU A 146 22.45 4.02 -2.91
N THR A 147 23.06 3.52 -1.85
CA THR A 147 24.22 4.16 -1.22
C THR A 147 25.38 4.29 -2.21
N ARG A 148 25.66 3.22 -2.96
CA ARG A 148 26.70 3.24 -4.01
C ARG A 148 26.40 4.26 -5.10
N LEU A 149 25.14 4.34 -5.54
CA LEU A 149 24.70 5.29 -6.56
C LEU A 149 24.79 6.73 -6.06
N LEU A 150 24.39 6.99 -4.83
CA LEU A 150 24.49 8.31 -4.20
C LEU A 150 25.96 8.75 -4.07
N PHE A 151 26.86 7.84 -3.70
CA PHE A 151 28.28 8.13 -3.64
C PHE A 151 28.86 8.45 -5.00
N GLU A 152 28.43 7.76 -6.05
CA GLU A 152 28.81 8.05 -7.43
C GLU A 152 28.37 9.47 -7.83
N ARG A 153 27.15 9.87 -7.47
CA ARG A 153 26.63 11.21 -7.68
C ARG A 153 27.45 12.27 -6.96
N PHE A 154 27.71 12.06 -5.68
CA PHE A 154 28.54 12.95 -4.85
C PHE A 154 29.93 13.12 -5.47
N SER A 155 30.57 12.03 -5.85
CA SER A 155 31.93 12.06 -6.41
C SER A 155 31.99 12.76 -7.77
N HIS A 156 31.03 12.47 -8.64
CA HIS A 156 30.98 13.04 -10.00
C HIS A 156 30.79 14.57 -9.97
N PHE A 157 29.98 15.08 -9.05
CA PHE A 157 29.68 16.51 -8.94
C PHE A 157 30.44 17.21 -7.79
N ASN A 158 31.46 16.58 -7.25
CA ASN A 158 32.32 17.13 -6.20
C ASN A 158 31.52 17.67 -4.98
N GLY A 159 30.50 16.96 -4.59
CA GLY A 159 29.67 17.31 -3.42
C GLY A 159 28.79 18.54 -3.60
N ALA A 160 28.49 18.94 -4.84
CA ALA A 160 27.62 20.09 -5.10
C ALA A 160 26.24 19.90 -4.45
N LEU A 161 25.80 20.90 -3.67
CA LEU A 161 24.55 20.82 -2.91
C LEU A 161 23.30 20.85 -3.80
N ASP A 162 23.38 21.43 -4.99
CA ASP A 162 22.29 21.48 -5.97
C ASP A 162 22.16 20.20 -6.80
N LYS A 163 22.99 19.20 -6.56
CA LYS A 163 22.97 17.89 -7.24
C LYS A 163 22.43 16.77 -6.38
N GLY A 164 21.89 17.07 -5.20
CA GLY A 164 21.19 16.13 -4.37
C GLY A 164 19.86 15.66 -4.99
N TRP A 165 19.35 14.56 -4.49
CA TRP A 165 18.12 13.94 -4.95
C TRP A 165 16.99 14.03 -3.91
N ILE A 166 15.78 13.99 -4.41
CA ILE A 166 14.58 13.73 -3.60
C ILE A 166 14.24 12.26 -3.73
N ILE A 167 14.36 11.53 -2.63
CA ILE A 167 14.22 10.07 -2.55
C ILE A 167 12.89 9.75 -1.90
N ILE A 168 12.03 9.07 -2.67
CA ILE A 168 10.62 8.86 -2.35
C ILE A 168 10.30 7.36 -2.44
N PRO A 169 10.64 6.57 -1.40
CA PRO A 169 10.28 5.16 -1.37
C PRO A 169 8.78 4.96 -1.26
N CYS A 170 8.26 3.91 -1.91
CA CYS A 170 6.85 3.55 -1.93
C CYS A 170 6.59 2.14 -1.35
N GLU A 171 7.56 1.55 -0.68
CA GLU A 171 7.42 0.26 -0.02
C GLU A 171 6.41 0.33 1.14
N LEU A 172 5.63 -0.73 1.34
CA LEU A 172 4.59 -0.79 2.37
C LEU A 172 5.17 -1.08 3.77
N ILE A 173 6.04 -0.20 4.22
CA ILE A 173 6.58 -0.21 5.59
C ILE A 173 6.42 1.17 6.23
N ASP A 174 6.26 1.18 7.54
CA ASP A 174 6.09 2.41 8.30
C ASP A 174 7.36 3.27 8.23
N TYR A 175 7.17 4.57 7.93
CA TYR A 175 8.27 5.53 7.83
C TYR A 175 9.39 5.03 6.91
N ASN A 176 8.99 4.58 5.72
CA ASN A 176 9.89 3.99 4.73
C ASN A 176 11.06 4.90 4.33
N GLY A 177 10.84 6.21 4.27
CA GLY A 177 11.90 7.18 3.99
C GLY A 177 12.96 7.26 5.09
N ASP A 178 12.52 7.29 6.34
CA ASP A 178 13.42 7.31 7.50
C ASP A 178 14.19 5.98 7.61
N ALA A 179 13.52 4.86 7.40
CA ALA A 179 14.15 3.54 7.40
C ALA A 179 15.22 3.41 6.31
N LEU A 180 14.93 3.88 5.11
CA LEU A 180 15.89 3.87 4.01
C LEU A 180 17.09 4.76 4.30
N ARG A 181 16.86 5.97 4.79
CA ARG A 181 17.93 6.90 5.18
C ARG A 181 18.87 6.28 6.22
N GLU A 182 18.32 5.67 7.25
CA GLU A 182 19.10 5.02 8.31
C GLU A 182 20.03 3.93 7.75
N LEU A 183 19.54 3.09 6.83
CA LEU A 183 20.33 2.04 6.20
C LEU A 183 21.40 2.61 5.25
N VAL A 184 21.08 3.65 4.48
CA VAL A 184 22.07 4.34 3.63
C VAL A 184 23.21 4.91 4.48
N LEU A 185 22.90 5.56 5.60
CA LEU A 185 23.90 6.07 6.54
C LEU A 185 24.74 4.95 7.15
N ARG A 186 24.11 3.84 7.48
CA ARG A 186 24.81 2.66 8.01
C ARG A 186 25.84 2.11 7.01
N TYR A 187 25.46 1.94 5.75
CA TYR A 187 26.40 1.49 4.71
C TYR A 187 27.51 2.50 4.48
N ALA A 188 27.20 3.80 4.46
CA ALA A 188 28.21 4.83 4.33
C ALA A 188 29.27 4.77 5.42
N GLN A 189 28.84 4.53 6.66
CA GLN A 189 29.74 4.37 7.81
C GLN A 189 30.55 3.07 7.74
N GLU A 190 29.89 1.96 7.45
CA GLU A 190 30.55 0.63 7.37
C GLU A 190 31.58 0.59 6.21
N TRP A 191 31.29 1.25 5.11
CA TRP A 191 32.21 1.35 3.98
C TRP A 191 33.27 2.44 4.17
N ALA A 192 33.31 3.08 5.32
CA ALA A 192 34.23 4.16 5.65
C ALA A 192 34.29 5.25 4.56
N LEU A 193 33.11 5.63 4.03
CA LEU A 193 32.99 6.70 3.06
C LEU A 193 33.30 8.05 3.70
N PRO A 194 33.77 9.07 2.93
CA PRO A 194 34.18 10.34 3.49
C PRO A 194 33.07 11.03 4.33
N GLU A 195 33.47 11.67 5.40
CA GLU A 195 32.55 12.48 6.23
C GLU A 195 31.81 13.54 5.39
N ALA A 196 32.49 14.12 4.41
CA ALA A 196 31.87 15.07 3.47
C ALA A 196 30.69 14.46 2.71
N PHE A 197 30.74 13.16 2.36
CA PHE A 197 29.62 12.47 1.75
C PHE A 197 28.46 12.29 2.73
N ILE A 198 28.75 11.90 3.98
CA ILE A 198 27.73 11.72 5.02
C ILE A 198 27.00 13.05 5.28
N GLN A 199 27.72 14.15 5.33
CA GLN A 199 27.13 15.49 5.45
C GLN A 199 26.30 15.86 4.22
N TRP A 200 26.78 15.54 3.01
CA TRP A 200 26.06 15.79 1.77
C TRP A 200 24.75 14.99 1.70
N LEU A 201 24.73 13.77 2.19
CA LEU A 201 23.50 12.98 2.27
C LEU A 201 22.40 13.72 3.02
N ASP A 202 22.74 14.39 4.11
CA ASP A 202 21.79 15.12 4.95
C ASP A 202 21.46 16.50 4.38
N GLN A 203 22.43 17.22 3.86
CA GLN A 203 22.27 18.61 3.41
C GLN A 203 21.68 18.74 2.00
N ALA A 204 22.02 17.84 1.09
CA ALA A 204 21.68 17.94 -0.32
C ALA A 204 20.51 17.07 -0.72
N ASN A 205 20.19 16.02 0.03
CA ASN A 205 19.17 15.05 -0.31
C ASN A 205 18.00 15.08 0.68
N SER A 206 16.82 14.68 0.20
CA SER A 206 15.64 14.51 1.03
C SER A 206 15.18 13.06 0.96
N PHE A 207 15.01 12.42 2.11
CA PHE A 207 14.41 11.09 2.23
C PHE A 207 12.98 11.27 2.74
N CYS A 208 12.01 10.99 1.88
CA CYS A 208 10.61 11.25 2.16
C CYS A 208 9.88 9.97 2.54
N SER A 209 9.29 9.94 3.73
CA SER A 209 8.38 8.85 4.10
C SER A 209 7.04 9.02 3.41
N THR A 210 6.44 7.91 2.95
CA THR A 210 5.23 7.95 2.15
C THR A 210 4.15 7.02 2.66
N LEU A 211 2.92 7.36 2.31
CA LEU A 211 1.77 6.47 2.35
C LEU A 211 1.24 6.36 0.92
N VAL A 212 1.24 5.15 0.38
CA VAL A 212 0.72 4.87 -0.95
C VAL A 212 -0.54 4.02 -0.85
N ASP A 213 -1.53 4.31 -1.66
CA ASP A 213 -2.81 3.62 -1.64
C ASP A 213 -3.45 3.58 -3.02
N ARG A 214 -3.41 2.44 -3.64
CA ARG A 214 -4.13 2.07 -4.84
C ARG A 214 -4.14 0.56 -4.98
N ILE A 215 -5.28 -0.04 -5.26
CA ILE A 215 -5.33 -1.45 -5.64
C ILE A 215 -4.94 -1.57 -7.11
N VAL A 216 -3.82 -2.25 -7.35
CA VAL A 216 -3.31 -2.55 -8.69
C VAL A 216 -3.43 -4.05 -8.91
N THR A 217 -4.34 -4.44 -9.78
CA THR A 217 -4.62 -5.85 -10.10
C THR A 217 -3.64 -6.44 -11.12
N GLY A 218 -2.90 -5.58 -11.80
CA GLY A 218 -1.81 -5.96 -12.68
C GLY A 218 -2.27 -6.44 -14.06
N TYR A 219 -1.52 -7.39 -14.60
CA TYR A 219 -1.77 -7.90 -15.96
C TYR A 219 -3.08 -8.70 -16.03
N PRO A 220 -4.04 -8.28 -16.88
CA PRO A 220 -5.39 -8.87 -16.92
C PRO A 220 -5.44 -10.14 -17.77
N ARG A 221 -4.86 -11.23 -17.32
CA ARG A 221 -4.63 -12.48 -18.07
C ARG A 221 -5.87 -13.02 -18.78
N ASP A 222 -7.02 -12.97 -18.12
CA ASP A 222 -8.27 -13.52 -18.65
C ASP A 222 -8.96 -12.61 -19.66
N GLU A 223 -8.54 -11.35 -19.76
CA GLU A 223 -9.17 -10.33 -20.60
C GLU A 223 -8.25 -9.77 -21.70
N VAL A 224 -7.00 -10.20 -21.75
CA VAL A 224 -5.96 -9.62 -22.63
C VAL A 224 -6.39 -9.59 -24.09
N ALA A 225 -6.91 -10.70 -24.61
CA ALA A 225 -7.31 -10.80 -26.01
C ALA A 225 -8.38 -9.77 -26.37
N LYS A 226 -9.39 -9.60 -25.53
CA LYS A 226 -10.46 -8.62 -25.69
C LYS A 226 -9.94 -7.20 -25.60
N LEU A 227 -9.10 -6.92 -24.59
CA LEU A 227 -8.56 -5.58 -24.37
C LEU A 227 -7.61 -5.17 -25.51
N GLU A 228 -6.77 -6.06 -25.99
CA GLU A 228 -5.90 -5.79 -27.13
C GLU A 228 -6.68 -5.57 -28.43
N GLU A 229 -7.79 -6.29 -28.63
CA GLU A 229 -8.68 -6.06 -29.76
C GLU A 229 -9.30 -4.65 -29.68
N GLU A 230 -9.77 -4.22 -28.52
CA GLU A 230 -10.33 -2.90 -28.30
C GLU A 230 -9.28 -1.78 -28.50
N LEU A 231 -8.04 -2.02 -28.03
CA LEU A 231 -6.93 -1.08 -28.14
C LEU A 231 -6.36 -1.00 -29.57
N GLY A 232 -6.42 -2.11 -30.31
CA GLY A 232 -5.86 -2.21 -31.67
C GLY A 232 -4.36 -2.51 -31.73
N TYR A 233 -3.74 -2.92 -30.63
CA TYR A 233 -2.31 -3.29 -30.55
C TYR A 233 -2.05 -4.33 -29.47
N HIS A 234 -0.87 -4.99 -29.57
CA HIS A 234 -0.38 -5.89 -28.55
C HIS A 234 0.44 -5.14 -27.49
N ASP A 235 0.14 -5.41 -26.22
CA ASP A 235 0.84 -4.86 -25.08
C ASP A 235 1.12 -5.95 -24.04
N GLY A 236 2.36 -6.43 -23.97
CA GLY A 236 2.77 -7.44 -23.00
C GLY A 236 2.85 -6.91 -21.56
N PHE A 237 2.61 -5.64 -21.34
CA PHE A 237 2.71 -4.96 -20.04
C PHE A 237 1.41 -4.24 -19.63
N LEU A 238 0.28 -4.66 -20.21
CA LEU A 238 -1.02 -4.15 -19.76
C LEU A 238 -1.11 -4.20 -18.24
N ASP A 239 -1.57 -3.10 -17.65
CA ASP A 239 -1.60 -2.96 -16.20
C ASP A 239 -2.95 -2.38 -15.78
N THR A 240 -3.66 -3.08 -14.92
CA THR A 240 -4.97 -2.65 -14.45
C THR A 240 -4.92 -2.19 -13.02
N ALA A 241 -5.66 -1.13 -12.72
CA ALA A 241 -5.76 -0.57 -11.38
C ALA A 241 -7.15 0.03 -11.16
N GLU A 242 -7.48 0.25 -9.89
CA GLU A 242 -8.70 0.94 -9.52
C GLU A 242 -8.63 2.45 -9.84
N HIS A 243 -9.82 3.08 -9.89
CA HIS A 243 -9.92 4.53 -10.09
C HIS A 243 -9.28 5.33 -8.94
N PHE A 244 -9.54 4.93 -7.69
CA PHE A 244 -8.99 5.60 -6.51
C PHE A 244 -7.46 5.47 -6.45
N TYR A 245 -6.81 6.55 -6.03
CA TYR A 245 -5.42 6.54 -5.62
C TYR A 245 -5.18 7.63 -4.58
N LEU A 246 -4.22 7.43 -3.71
CA LEU A 246 -3.76 8.42 -2.75
C LEU A 246 -2.25 8.28 -2.56
N PHE A 247 -1.56 9.39 -2.67
CA PHE A 247 -0.12 9.46 -2.41
C PHE A 247 0.13 10.56 -1.38
N VAL A 248 0.54 10.17 -0.16
CA VAL A 248 0.93 11.12 0.90
C VAL A 248 2.43 11.07 1.06
N ILE A 249 3.07 12.22 0.96
CA ILE A 249 4.54 12.35 1.02
C ILE A 249 4.89 13.31 2.16
N GLN A 250 5.61 12.78 3.15
CA GLN A 250 6.22 13.60 4.21
C GLN A 250 7.55 14.13 3.69
N GLY A 251 7.57 15.39 3.31
CA GLY A 251 8.73 15.98 2.66
C GLY A 251 8.67 17.52 2.62
N PRO A 252 9.64 18.15 1.97
CA PRO A 252 9.70 19.59 1.88
C PRO A 252 8.50 20.16 1.11
N LYS A 253 7.95 21.29 1.55
CA LYS A 253 6.81 21.95 0.89
C LYS A 253 7.09 22.29 -0.57
N SER A 254 8.34 22.59 -0.91
CA SER A 254 8.78 22.88 -2.28
C SER A 254 8.58 21.71 -3.24
N LEU A 255 8.42 20.49 -2.74
CA LEU A 255 8.19 19.30 -3.56
C LEU A 255 6.89 19.41 -4.38
N ALA A 256 5.84 20.02 -3.82
CA ALA A 256 4.59 20.25 -4.53
C ALA A 256 4.79 21.07 -5.82
N THR A 257 5.61 22.12 -5.74
CA THR A 257 5.96 22.96 -6.89
C THR A 257 6.92 22.24 -7.84
N GLU A 258 7.91 21.51 -7.34
CA GLU A 258 8.84 20.75 -8.19
C GLU A 258 8.10 19.68 -9.02
N LEU A 259 7.08 19.02 -8.44
CA LEU A 259 6.24 18.05 -9.13
C LEU A 259 5.10 18.69 -9.93
N ARG A 260 5.00 20.03 -9.95
CA ARG A 260 3.94 20.74 -10.68
C ARG A 260 2.52 20.45 -10.19
N LEU A 261 2.36 20.02 -8.95
CA LEU A 261 1.04 19.75 -8.35
C LEU A 261 0.21 21.03 -8.17
N ASP A 262 0.85 22.18 -8.11
CA ASP A 262 0.23 23.51 -8.12
C ASP A 262 -0.41 23.86 -9.48
N LYS A 263 0.09 23.28 -10.57
CA LYS A 263 -0.41 23.52 -11.93
C LYS A 263 -1.44 22.51 -12.38
N TYR A 264 -1.29 21.26 -11.96
CA TYR A 264 -2.22 20.18 -12.26
C TYR A 264 -2.39 19.32 -11.00
N PRO A 265 -3.47 19.54 -10.24
CA PRO A 265 -3.67 18.85 -8.97
C PRO A 265 -3.99 17.37 -9.18
N LEU A 266 -3.24 16.53 -8.47
CA LEU A 266 -3.49 15.11 -8.33
C LEU A 266 -3.82 14.80 -6.86
N ASN A 267 -4.29 13.59 -6.57
CA ASN A 267 -4.50 13.18 -5.19
C ASN A 267 -3.18 12.80 -4.50
N VAL A 268 -2.29 13.77 -4.48
CA VAL A 268 -0.96 13.73 -3.87
C VAL A 268 -0.87 14.83 -2.82
N LEU A 269 -0.60 14.46 -1.59
CA LEU A 269 -0.49 15.38 -0.46
C LEU A 269 0.96 15.46 -0.01
N ILE A 270 1.50 16.68 0.03
CA ILE A 270 2.81 16.95 0.64
C ILE A 270 2.56 17.46 2.05
N VAL A 271 3.01 16.71 3.05
CA VAL A 271 2.67 16.95 4.46
C VAL A 271 3.92 17.06 5.34
N ASP A 272 3.77 17.68 6.50
CA ASP A 272 4.83 17.74 7.52
C ASP A 272 4.87 16.48 8.38
N ASP A 273 3.72 15.81 8.58
CA ASP A 273 3.59 14.60 9.37
C ASP A 273 2.63 13.62 8.69
N ILE A 274 3.12 12.43 8.40
CA ILE A 274 2.36 11.37 7.74
C ILE A 274 1.44 10.60 8.70
N LYS A 275 1.68 10.71 9.99
CA LYS A 275 1.00 9.90 11.02
C LYS A 275 -0.53 9.97 10.98
N PRO A 276 -1.17 11.16 10.92
CA PRO A 276 -2.63 11.24 10.88
C PRO A 276 -3.24 10.54 9.66
N TYR A 277 -2.59 10.60 8.51
CA TYR A 277 -3.04 9.96 7.28
C TYR A 277 -2.91 8.44 7.32
N LYS A 278 -1.84 7.96 7.95
CA LYS A 278 -1.64 6.53 8.20
C LYS A 278 -2.71 6.00 9.15
N GLU A 279 -2.96 6.67 10.25
CA GLU A 279 -4.01 6.32 11.22
C GLU A 279 -5.39 6.31 10.56
N ARG A 280 -5.70 7.30 9.72
CA ARG A 280 -6.95 7.37 8.93
C ARG A 280 -7.10 6.14 8.03
N LYS A 281 -6.08 5.79 7.28
CA LYS A 281 -6.11 4.62 6.39
C LYS A 281 -6.33 3.33 7.18
N VAL A 282 -5.57 3.14 8.25
CA VAL A 282 -5.65 1.93 9.08
C VAL A 282 -7.03 1.81 9.74
N ALA A 283 -7.57 2.89 10.28
CA ALA A 283 -8.84 2.86 10.98
C ALA A 283 -10.04 2.74 10.01
N ILE A 284 -10.08 3.53 8.96
CA ILE A 284 -11.24 3.57 8.05
C ILE A 284 -11.17 2.44 7.02
N LEU A 285 -10.10 2.35 6.22
CA LEU A 285 -10.01 1.33 5.17
C LEU A 285 -9.80 -0.06 5.76
N ASN A 286 -8.71 -0.24 6.50
CA ASN A 286 -8.35 -1.55 7.03
C ASN A 286 -9.29 -1.99 8.16
N GLY A 287 -9.71 -1.05 9.00
CA GLY A 287 -10.67 -1.29 10.07
C GLY A 287 -12.02 -1.72 9.55
N ALA A 288 -12.58 -1.03 8.56
CA ALA A 288 -13.84 -1.40 7.94
C ALA A 288 -13.79 -2.78 7.27
N HIS A 289 -12.71 -3.09 6.54
CA HIS A 289 -12.48 -4.42 5.98
C HIS A 289 -12.49 -5.50 7.06
N THR A 290 -11.72 -5.28 8.12
CA THR A 290 -11.59 -6.25 9.23
C THR A 290 -12.90 -6.45 9.98
N ALA A 291 -13.69 -5.40 10.17
CA ALA A 291 -15.02 -5.48 10.79
C ALA A 291 -16.04 -6.19 9.89
N LEU A 292 -16.00 -5.88 8.58
CA LEU A 292 -16.92 -6.43 7.58
C LEU A 292 -16.80 -7.94 7.43
N VAL A 293 -15.59 -8.46 7.37
CA VAL A 293 -15.28 -9.84 6.95
C VAL A 293 -16.02 -10.89 7.79
N PRO A 294 -15.88 -10.94 9.13
CA PRO A 294 -16.55 -11.98 9.90
C PRO A 294 -18.08 -11.82 9.90
N VAL A 295 -18.58 -10.60 9.83
CA VAL A 295 -20.02 -10.32 9.81
C VAL A 295 -20.64 -10.78 8.48
N ALA A 296 -20.09 -10.36 7.36
CA ALA A 296 -20.60 -10.70 6.04
C ALA A 296 -20.43 -12.19 5.71
N PHE A 297 -19.29 -12.77 6.07
CA PHE A 297 -19.04 -14.19 5.78
C PHE A 297 -20.04 -15.09 6.52
N GLN A 298 -20.32 -14.82 7.78
CA GLN A 298 -21.31 -15.60 8.55
C GLN A 298 -22.75 -15.35 8.10
N ALA A 299 -23.01 -14.19 7.47
CA ALA A 299 -24.30 -13.91 6.83
C ALA A 299 -24.48 -14.68 5.49
N GLY A 300 -23.48 -15.45 5.06
CA GLY A 300 -23.55 -16.28 3.84
C GLY A 300 -22.95 -15.62 2.59
N LEU A 301 -22.28 -14.49 2.73
CA LEU A 301 -21.65 -13.78 1.61
C LEU A 301 -20.18 -14.19 1.47
N ASP A 302 -19.63 -14.09 0.27
CA ASP A 302 -18.28 -14.56 -0.05
C ASP A 302 -17.32 -13.46 -0.49
N THR A 303 -17.83 -12.34 -0.99
CA THR A 303 -17.01 -11.22 -1.48
C THR A 303 -17.38 -9.90 -0.83
N VAL A 304 -16.43 -8.95 -0.85
CA VAL A 304 -16.66 -7.58 -0.38
C VAL A 304 -17.76 -6.88 -1.20
N GLY A 305 -17.79 -7.11 -2.53
CA GLY A 305 -18.83 -6.54 -3.39
C GLY A 305 -20.23 -7.05 -3.04
N GLU A 306 -20.38 -8.35 -2.80
CA GLU A 306 -21.65 -8.93 -2.33
C GLU A 306 -22.08 -8.32 -0.99
N ALA A 307 -21.13 -8.15 -0.08
CA ALA A 307 -21.39 -7.54 1.23
C ALA A 307 -21.90 -6.10 1.10
N MET A 308 -21.30 -5.31 0.24
CA MET A 308 -21.71 -3.92 0.02
C MET A 308 -23.01 -3.78 -0.78
N ASN A 309 -23.41 -4.82 -1.52
CA ASN A 309 -24.71 -4.89 -2.19
C ASN A 309 -25.85 -5.37 -1.26
N ASP A 310 -25.51 -5.98 -0.14
CA ASP A 310 -26.50 -6.32 0.91
C ASP A 310 -26.82 -5.08 1.73
N ALA A 311 -28.09 -4.73 1.84
CA ALA A 311 -28.52 -3.49 2.48
C ALA A 311 -28.19 -3.44 3.99
N GLU A 312 -28.30 -4.56 4.69
CA GLU A 312 -28.03 -4.63 6.13
C GLU A 312 -26.52 -4.55 6.41
N ILE A 313 -25.72 -5.30 5.67
CA ILE A 313 -24.26 -5.30 5.80
C ILE A 313 -23.70 -3.94 5.41
N CYS A 314 -24.17 -3.37 4.30
CA CYS A 314 -23.75 -2.02 3.88
C CYS A 314 -24.04 -0.98 4.96
N ALA A 315 -25.26 -1.00 5.53
CA ALA A 315 -25.63 -0.09 6.61
C ALA A 315 -24.76 -0.29 7.86
N PHE A 316 -24.45 -1.54 8.20
CA PHE A 316 -23.53 -1.86 9.30
C PHE A 316 -22.16 -1.23 9.09
N VAL A 317 -21.56 -1.41 7.92
CA VAL A 317 -20.25 -0.87 7.58
C VAL A 317 -20.25 0.66 7.61
N GLU A 318 -21.21 1.28 6.96
CA GLU A 318 -21.31 2.74 6.89
C GLU A 318 -21.50 3.36 8.29
N LYS A 319 -22.35 2.80 9.10
CA LYS A 319 -22.57 3.29 10.46
C LYS A 319 -21.34 3.04 11.35
N ALA A 320 -20.67 1.92 11.22
CA ALA A 320 -19.40 1.69 11.92
C ALA A 320 -18.37 2.76 11.59
N ILE A 321 -18.23 3.11 10.33
CA ILE A 321 -17.28 4.14 9.87
C ILE A 321 -17.69 5.53 10.39
N TYR A 322 -18.91 5.98 10.07
CA TYR A 322 -19.32 7.37 10.31
C TYR A 322 -19.69 7.67 11.77
N GLU A 323 -20.24 6.71 12.48
CA GLU A 323 -20.71 6.91 13.84
C GLU A 323 -19.71 6.46 14.93
N GLU A 324 -18.81 5.53 14.61
CA GLU A 324 -17.94 4.91 15.61
C GLU A 324 -16.44 5.09 15.36
N ILE A 325 -15.99 5.08 14.10
CA ILE A 325 -14.56 5.23 13.76
C ILE A 325 -14.19 6.71 13.59
N ILE A 326 -14.88 7.43 12.71
CA ILE A 326 -14.56 8.83 12.40
C ILE A 326 -14.55 9.72 13.66
N PRO A 327 -15.52 9.62 14.59
CA PRO A 327 -15.55 10.53 15.74
C PRO A 327 -14.35 10.49 16.67
N VAL A 328 -13.53 9.43 16.60
CA VAL A 328 -12.35 9.25 17.48
C VAL A 328 -11.01 9.48 16.75
N LEU A 329 -11.04 9.95 15.51
CA LEU A 329 -9.84 10.26 14.73
C LEU A 329 -9.53 11.76 14.74
N ASP A 330 -8.24 12.11 14.62
CA ASP A 330 -7.73 13.48 14.84
C ASP A 330 -7.68 14.37 13.59
N LEU A 331 -8.21 13.96 12.45
CA LEU A 331 -8.30 14.79 11.26
C LEU A 331 -9.65 15.54 11.19
N PRO A 332 -9.75 16.63 10.41
CA PRO A 332 -11.02 17.30 10.19
C PRO A 332 -12.09 16.36 9.68
N ARG A 333 -13.30 16.50 10.18
CA ARG A 333 -14.40 15.57 9.91
C ARG A 333 -14.74 15.46 8.43
N ASP A 334 -14.74 16.58 7.71
CA ASP A 334 -15.01 16.64 6.28
C ASP A 334 -13.97 15.85 5.46
N GLU A 335 -12.68 15.91 5.85
CA GLU A 335 -11.62 15.11 5.23
C GLU A 335 -11.80 13.61 5.51
N LEU A 336 -12.17 13.25 6.74
CA LEU A 336 -12.43 11.87 7.13
C LEU A 336 -13.64 11.30 6.40
N GLU A 337 -14.73 12.06 6.27
CA GLU A 337 -15.93 11.65 5.56
C GLU A 337 -15.68 11.51 4.05
N SER A 338 -14.90 12.40 3.47
CA SER A 338 -14.50 12.30 2.06
C SER A 338 -13.68 11.03 1.80
N PHE A 339 -12.72 10.73 2.68
CA PHE A 339 -11.94 9.50 2.60
C PHE A 339 -12.81 8.25 2.78
N ALA A 340 -13.74 8.27 3.73
CA ALA A 340 -14.68 7.17 3.96
C ALA A 340 -15.59 6.92 2.74
N SER A 341 -16.07 7.96 2.10
CA SER A 341 -16.85 7.85 0.86
C SER A 341 -16.03 7.19 -0.26
N ALA A 342 -14.77 7.56 -0.42
CA ALA A 342 -13.86 6.91 -1.37
C ALA A 342 -13.66 5.44 -1.02
N VAL A 343 -13.48 5.09 0.25
CA VAL A 343 -13.30 3.71 0.72
C VAL A 343 -14.53 2.85 0.39
N THR A 344 -15.73 3.32 0.68
CA THR A 344 -16.96 2.58 0.39
C THR A 344 -17.18 2.41 -1.12
N GLY A 345 -16.82 3.41 -1.91
CA GLY A 345 -16.79 3.31 -3.38
C GLY A 345 -15.82 2.23 -3.88
N ARG A 346 -14.67 2.13 -3.28
CA ARG A 346 -13.67 1.07 -3.58
C ARG A 346 -14.20 -0.33 -3.26
N PHE A 347 -14.89 -0.48 -2.14
CA PHE A 347 -15.51 -1.77 -1.74
C PHE A 347 -16.59 -2.21 -2.74
N ARG A 348 -17.26 -1.27 -3.40
CA ARG A 348 -18.28 -1.54 -4.42
C ARG A 348 -17.72 -1.73 -5.82
N ASN A 349 -16.43 -1.67 -6.02
CA ASN A 349 -15.83 -1.74 -7.36
C ASN A 349 -16.17 -3.07 -8.05
N PRO A 350 -16.94 -3.06 -9.17
CA PRO A 350 -17.41 -4.27 -9.81
C PRO A 350 -16.31 -5.05 -10.55
N TYR A 351 -15.16 -4.42 -10.78
CA TYR A 351 -14.03 -5.03 -11.47
C TYR A 351 -13.12 -5.86 -10.55
N ILE A 352 -13.33 -5.79 -9.23
CA ILE A 352 -12.53 -6.50 -8.24
C ILE A 352 -13.41 -7.45 -7.44
N LYS A 353 -13.13 -8.76 -7.54
CA LYS A 353 -13.75 -9.80 -6.71
C LYS A 353 -12.86 -10.10 -5.51
N HIS A 354 -12.98 -9.31 -4.46
CA HIS A 354 -12.18 -9.47 -3.26
C HIS A 354 -12.86 -10.50 -2.33
N GLN A 355 -12.26 -11.68 -2.21
CA GLN A 355 -12.76 -12.78 -1.39
C GLN A 355 -12.63 -12.46 0.09
N LEU A 356 -13.69 -12.62 0.88
CA LEU A 356 -13.68 -12.37 2.33
C LEU A 356 -12.66 -13.28 3.04
N LEU A 357 -12.56 -14.55 2.66
CA LEU A 357 -11.60 -15.47 3.26
C LEU A 357 -10.14 -15.07 3.03
N SER A 358 -9.82 -14.40 1.91
CA SER A 358 -8.47 -13.91 1.68
C SER A 358 -8.11 -12.71 2.57
N ILE A 359 -9.11 -11.96 3.02
CA ILE A 359 -8.93 -10.85 3.97
C ILE A 359 -8.87 -11.36 5.41
N ALA A 360 -9.52 -12.49 5.70
CA ALA A 360 -9.70 -13.03 7.04
C ALA A 360 -8.40 -13.52 7.73
N LEU A 361 -7.31 -13.59 7.00
CA LEU A 361 -6.01 -14.02 7.53
C LEU A 361 -5.58 -13.18 8.74
N ASN A 362 -5.11 -13.84 9.79
CA ASN A 362 -4.60 -13.19 11.01
C ASN A 362 -5.60 -12.20 11.63
N GLY A 363 -6.87 -12.62 11.69
CA GLY A 363 -7.98 -11.75 12.11
C GLY A 363 -7.82 -11.21 13.52
N MET A 364 -7.24 -11.97 14.44
CA MET A 364 -7.03 -11.55 15.81
C MET A 364 -6.04 -10.38 15.92
N THR A 365 -4.91 -10.45 15.25
CA THR A 365 -3.93 -9.36 15.18
C THR A 365 -4.47 -8.14 14.42
N LYS A 366 -5.18 -8.37 13.33
CA LYS A 366 -5.82 -7.30 12.56
C LYS A 366 -6.85 -6.55 13.40
N PHE A 367 -7.67 -7.26 14.15
CA PHE A 367 -8.64 -6.61 15.04
C PHE A 367 -7.93 -5.74 16.08
N ARG A 368 -6.93 -6.27 16.77
CA ARG A 368 -6.16 -5.52 17.77
C ARG A 368 -5.57 -4.24 17.20
N THR A 369 -4.96 -4.31 16.03
CA THR A 369 -4.22 -3.18 15.44
C THR A 369 -5.10 -2.18 14.69
N ARG A 370 -6.25 -2.60 14.18
CA ARG A 370 -7.07 -1.80 13.25
C ARG A 370 -8.38 -1.31 13.86
N ILE A 371 -8.99 -2.07 14.78
CA ILE A 371 -10.32 -1.79 15.33
C ILE A 371 -10.28 -1.47 16.83
N LEU A 372 -9.53 -2.24 17.59
CA LEU A 372 -9.51 -2.11 19.06
C LEU A 372 -9.20 -0.68 19.53
N PRO A 373 -8.26 0.06 18.94
CA PRO A 373 -8.00 1.44 19.34
C PRO A 373 -9.24 2.32 19.28
N GLN A 374 -10.04 2.21 18.23
CA GLN A 374 -11.27 2.99 18.06
C GLN A 374 -12.38 2.52 19.00
N LEU A 375 -12.50 1.21 19.25
CA LEU A 375 -13.45 0.66 20.21
C LEU A 375 -13.19 1.21 21.62
N LEU A 376 -11.92 1.17 22.06
CA LEU A 376 -11.53 1.66 23.37
C LEU A 376 -11.66 3.18 23.48
N ALA A 377 -11.28 3.92 22.44
CA ALA A 377 -11.43 5.37 22.41
C ALA A 377 -12.90 5.80 22.46
N GLY A 378 -13.77 5.11 21.75
CA GLY A 378 -15.21 5.37 21.77
C GLY A 378 -15.83 5.08 23.13
N GLN A 379 -15.48 3.98 23.76
CA GLN A 379 -15.94 3.63 25.11
C GLN A 379 -15.47 4.69 26.14
N LYS A 380 -14.24 5.10 26.06
CA LYS A 380 -13.67 6.12 26.95
C LYS A 380 -14.34 7.48 26.77
N ALA A 381 -14.60 7.89 25.53
CA ALA A 381 -15.19 9.19 25.22
C ALA A 381 -16.66 9.28 25.58
N ASN A 382 -17.44 8.20 25.38
CA ASN A 382 -18.89 8.21 25.49
C ASN A 382 -19.43 7.49 26.73
N GLY A 383 -18.58 6.74 27.44
CA GLY A 383 -19.01 5.90 28.56
C GLY A 383 -19.83 4.68 28.16
N THR A 384 -19.99 4.44 26.87
CA THR A 384 -20.73 3.31 26.28
C THR A 384 -19.90 2.65 25.19
N LEU A 385 -20.11 1.36 24.96
CA LEU A 385 -19.41 0.61 23.93
C LEU A 385 -19.90 1.00 22.53
N PRO A 386 -19.00 1.17 21.56
CA PRO A 386 -19.37 1.27 20.15
C PRO A 386 -20.06 -0.02 19.70
N ALA A 387 -21.34 0.03 19.40
CA ALA A 387 -22.16 -1.16 19.22
C ALA A 387 -21.67 -2.04 18.03
N ARG A 388 -21.31 -1.44 16.91
CA ARG A 388 -20.93 -2.19 15.71
C ARG A 388 -19.51 -2.74 15.79
N LEU A 389 -18.57 -1.98 16.34
CA LEU A 389 -17.20 -2.47 16.57
C LEU A 389 -17.19 -3.61 17.60
N THR A 390 -18.04 -3.55 18.61
CA THR A 390 -18.24 -4.62 19.59
C THR A 390 -18.88 -5.85 18.95
N PHE A 391 -19.89 -5.65 18.09
CA PHE A 391 -20.50 -6.73 17.32
C PHE A 391 -19.48 -7.41 16.37
N ALA A 392 -18.60 -6.62 15.75
CA ALA A 392 -17.53 -7.16 14.91
C ALA A 392 -16.58 -8.06 15.71
N LEU A 393 -16.31 -7.75 16.98
CA LEU A 393 -15.50 -8.61 17.86
C LEU A 393 -16.22 -9.94 18.14
N ALA A 394 -17.49 -9.91 18.43
CA ALA A 394 -18.30 -11.11 18.60
C ALA A 394 -18.31 -11.97 17.32
N ALA A 395 -18.51 -11.34 16.18
CA ALA A 395 -18.49 -12.01 14.88
C ALA A 395 -17.11 -12.62 14.57
N LEU A 396 -16.04 -11.95 14.95
CA LEU A 396 -14.68 -12.48 14.82
C LEU A 396 -14.50 -13.75 15.65
N ILE A 397 -14.90 -13.74 16.91
CA ILE A 397 -14.83 -14.90 17.78
C ILE A 397 -15.65 -16.07 17.21
N ALA A 398 -16.85 -15.79 16.70
CA ALA A 398 -17.69 -16.77 16.04
C ALA A 398 -17.05 -17.34 14.76
N PHE A 399 -16.36 -16.50 14.00
CA PHE A 399 -15.65 -16.92 12.78
C PHE A 399 -14.65 -18.06 13.04
N TYR A 400 -14.03 -18.06 14.21
CA TYR A 400 -13.04 -19.10 14.59
C TYR A 400 -13.68 -20.45 14.97
N ARG A 401 -15.02 -20.59 14.86
CA ARG A 401 -15.65 -21.93 14.86
C ARG A 401 -15.18 -22.78 13.66
N GLY A 402 -14.83 -22.13 12.53
CA GLY A 402 -14.36 -22.80 11.33
C GLY A 402 -15.45 -23.52 10.55
N GLU A 403 -16.71 -23.20 10.80
CA GLU A 403 -17.87 -23.85 10.19
C GLU A 403 -18.97 -22.83 9.88
N ARG A 404 -19.53 -22.93 8.66
CA ARG A 404 -20.67 -22.14 8.19
C ARG A 404 -21.67 -23.06 7.50
N ASN A 405 -22.92 -23.09 7.97
CA ASN A 405 -23.99 -23.92 7.42
C ASN A 405 -23.65 -25.42 7.31
N GLY A 406 -22.91 -25.95 8.27
CA GLY A 406 -22.49 -27.35 8.29
C GLY A 406 -21.26 -27.68 7.44
N GLU A 407 -20.69 -26.70 6.76
CA GLU A 407 -19.48 -26.86 5.98
C GLU A 407 -18.29 -26.17 6.66
N THR A 408 -17.16 -26.85 6.69
CA THR A 408 -15.92 -26.30 7.25
C THR A 408 -15.24 -25.37 6.25
N TYR A 409 -14.59 -24.32 6.77
CA TYR A 409 -13.75 -23.44 5.99
C TYR A 409 -12.37 -23.28 6.67
N PRO A 410 -11.31 -22.96 5.92
CA PRO A 410 -10.00 -22.77 6.51
C PRO A 410 -9.95 -21.47 7.31
N VAL A 411 -9.48 -21.57 8.56
CA VAL A 411 -9.15 -20.43 9.40
C VAL A 411 -7.61 -20.36 9.46
N GLN A 412 -7.05 -19.21 9.09
CA GLN A 412 -5.59 -19.00 9.04
C GLN A 412 -5.21 -17.90 10.03
N ASP A 413 -4.47 -18.29 11.06
CA ASP A 413 -3.94 -17.40 12.09
C ASP A 413 -2.74 -18.08 12.77
N ASP A 414 -2.15 -17.43 13.75
CA ASP A 414 -1.08 -18.02 14.58
C ASP A 414 -1.55 -19.33 15.23
N ALA A 415 -0.64 -20.29 15.33
CA ALA A 415 -0.93 -21.60 15.89
C ALA A 415 -1.55 -21.51 17.29
N HIS A 416 -1.09 -20.57 18.11
CA HIS A 416 -1.66 -20.30 19.44
C HIS A 416 -3.18 -20.07 19.39
N TRP A 417 -3.64 -19.17 18.49
CA TRP A 417 -5.07 -18.86 18.36
C TRP A 417 -5.86 -20.02 17.79
N LEU A 418 -5.31 -20.74 16.81
CA LEU A 418 -6.00 -21.88 16.20
C LEU A 418 -6.22 -23.00 17.24
N GLU A 419 -5.21 -23.33 18.04
CA GLU A 419 -5.30 -24.32 19.12
C GLU A 419 -6.28 -23.84 20.21
N ARG A 420 -6.15 -22.57 20.62
CA ARG A 420 -7.00 -21.99 21.67
C ARG A 420 -8.47 -22.04 21.29
N TYR A 421 -8.84 -21.60 20.10
CA TYR A 421 -10.22 -21.61 19.64
C TYR A 421 -10.74 -23.03 19.42
N GLN A 422 -9.92 -23.95 18.95
CA GLN A 422 -10.31 -25.35 18.83
C GLN A 422 -10.75 -25.92 20.20
N GLN A 423 -9.97 -25.65 21.24
CA GLN A 423 -10.28 -26.06 22.59
C GLN A 423 -11.56 -25.40 23.12
N LEU A 424 -11.66 -24.08 23.01
CA LEU A 424 -12.78 -23.31 23.54
C LEU A 424 -14.10 -23.68 22.87
N TRP A 425 -14.13 -23.78 21.55
CA TRP A 425 -15.33 -24.17 20.81
C TRP A 425 -15.71 -25.65 21.04
N SER A 426 -14.75 -26.54 21.29
CA SER A 426 -15.02 -27.92 21.72
C SER A 426 -15.69 -27.93 23.10
N GLN A 427 -15.13 -27.23 24.08
CA GLN A 427 -15.70 -27.12 25.44
C GLN A 427 -17.09 -26.49 25.41
N TYR A 428 -17.31 -25.50 24.54
CA TYR A 428 -18.62 -24.89 24.35
C TYR A 428 -19.66 -25.90 23.81
N ARG A 429 -19.30 -26.66 22.78
CA ARG A 429 -20.17 -27.71 22.21
C ARG A 429 -20.50 -28.79 23.23
N ASP A 430 -19.53 -29.16 24.04
CA ASP A 430 -19.68 -30.17 25.12
C ASP A 430 -20.38 -29.59 26.37
N ARG A 431 -20.77 -28.30 26.32
CA ARG A 431 -21.42 -27.59 27.44
C ARG A 431 -20.60 -27.51 28.71
N VAL A 432 -19.25 -27.58 28.57
CA VAL A 432 -18.32 -27.40 29.71
C VAL A 432 -18.21 -25.94 30.09
N ILE A 433 -18.23 -25.03 29.09
CA ILE A 433 -18.27 -23.58 29.28
C ILE A 433 -19.46 -22.96 28.56
N GLY A 434 -19.96 -21.82 29.07
CA GLY A 434 -20.94 -21.01 28.39
C GLY A 434 -20.33 -19.89 27.54
N THR A 435 -21.17 -19.15 26.84
CA THR A 435 -20.79 -18.05 25.96
C THR A 435 -19.97 -16.98 26.71
N GLN A 436 -20.44 -16.53 27.84
CA GLN A 436 -19.76 -15.48 28.62
C GLN A 436 -18.40 -15.92 29.11
N GLU A 437 -18.25 -17.17 29.52
CA GLU A 437 -16.96 -17.73 29.94
C GLU A 437 -15.99 -17.84 28.80
N LEU A 438 -16.45 -18.32 27.63
CA LEU A 438 -15.64 -18.37 26.41
C LEU A 438 -15.11 -16.97 26.05
N VAL A 439 -15.98 -15.98 26.00
CA VAL A 439 -15.61 -14.59 25.71
C VAL A 439 -14.62 -14.05 26.73
N ALA A 440 -14.85 -14.28 28.03
CA ALA A 440 -13.96 -13.82 29.08
C ALA A 440 -12.54 -14.41 28.95
N ILE A 441 -12.42 -15.68 28.59
CA ILE A 441 -11.14 -16.34 28.35
C ILE A 441 -10.38 -15.69 27.18
N VAL A 442 -11.06 -15.44 26.07
CA VAL A 442 -10.45 -14.79 24.91
C VAL A 442 -10.00 -13.36 25.24
N LEU A 443 -10.84 -12.59 25.90
CA LEU A 443 -10.56 -11.18 26.23
C LEU A 443 -9.53 -10.99 27.33
N ALA A 444 -9.26 -12.00 28.14
CA ALA A 444 -8.27 -11.98 29.22
C ALA A 444 -6.83 -12.19 28.73
N GLU A 445 -6.61 -12.52 27.48
CA GLU A 445 -5.26 -12.79 26.93
C GLU A 445 -4.41 -11.52 26.76
N LYS A 446 -3.75 -11.11 27.85
CA LYS A 446 -2.95 -9.88 27.90
C LYS A 446 -1.80 -9.85 26.89
N ASP A 447 -1.18 -11.01 26.63
CA ASP A 447 -0.07 -11.10 25.69
C ASP A 447 -0.49 -10.74 24.26
N HIS A 448 -1.74 -11.03 23.91
CA HIS A 448 -2.29 -10.66 22.60
C HIS A 448 -2.82 -9.21 22.59
N TRP A 449 -3.70 -8.88 23.54
CA TRP A 449 -4.38 -7.58 23.55
C TRP A 449 -3.53 -6.45 24.14
N GLU A 450 -2.36 -6.77 24.70
CA GLU A 450 -1.48 -5.83 25.43
C GLU A 450 -2.14 -5.24 26.69
N GLN A 451 -3.30 -5.75 27.03
CA GLN A 451 -4.08 -5.42 28.23
C GLN A 451 -5.15 -6.49 28.50
N ASP A 452 -5.74 -6.44 29.67
CA ASP A 452 -6.86 -7.30 30.03
C ASP A 452 -8.17 -6.65 29.60
N LEU A 453 -8.76 -7.11 28.49
CA LEU A 453 -9.99 -6.56 27.96
C LEU A 453 -11.23 -6.92 28.82
N THR A 454 -11.13 -7.85 29.75
CA THR A 454 -12.22 -8.11 30.70
C THR A 454 -12.45 -6.95 31.65
N GLN A 455 -11.49 -6.05 31.79
CA GLN A 455 -11.59 -4.83 32.58
C GLN A 455 -12.29 -3.67 31.85
N VAL A 456 -12.56 -3.79 30.56
CA VAL A 456 -13.34 -2.78 29.82
C VAL A 456 -14.81 -2.90 30.22
N PRO A 457 -15.44 -1.83 30.76
CA PRO A 457 -16.80 -1.90 31.28
C PRO A 457 -17.80 -2.43 30.26
N GLY A 458 -18.50 -3.51 30.61
CA GLY A 458 -19.57 -4.12 29.83
C GLY A 458 -19.11 -4.89 28.58
N LEU A 459 -17.82 -4.97 28.29
CA LEU A 459 -17.35 -5.59 27.04
C LEU A 459 -17.63 -7.10 26.99
N VAL A 460 -17.31 -7.83 28.05
CA VAL A 460 -17.56 -9.28 28.11
C VAL A 460 -19.06 -9.59 27.92
N GLU A 461 -19.91 -8.90 28.64
CA GLU A 461 -21.34 -9.10 28.57
C GLU A 461 -21.90 -8.78 27.18
N GLN A 462 -21.49 -7.66 26.60
CA GLN A 462 -22.00 -7.24 25.30
C GLN A 462 -21.53 -8.19 24.18
N VAL A 463 -20.25 -8.56 24.18
CA VAL A 463 -19.72 -9.51 23.19
C VAL A 463 -20.42 -10.88 23.34
N ALA A 464 -20.64 -11.33 24.56
CA ALA A 464 -21.38 -12.58 24.81
C ALA A 464 -22.82 -12.51 24.28
N ASN A 465 -23.52 -11.41 24.54
CA ASN A 465 -24.90 -11.19 24.03
C ASN A 465 -24.94 -11.14 22.49
N ASP A 466 -23.94 -10.51 21.87
CA ASP A 466 -23.86 -10.41 20.41
C ASP A 466 -23.47 -11.76 19.77
N LEU A 467 -22.83 -12.65 20.52
CA LEU A 467 -22.41 -13.98 20.06
C LEU A 467 -23.55 -14.99 20.07
N ASP A 468 -24.53 -14.86 21.02
CA ASP A 468 -25.72 -15.69 21.15
C ASP A 468 -26.80 -15.31 20.11
#